data_a2983c877c8ca36b6ab01971659b7138
#
_entry.id   a2983c877c8ca36b6ab01971659b7138
#
_cell.length_a   1.000
_cell.length_b   1.000
_cell.length_c   1.000
_cell.angle_alpha   90.00
_cell.angle_beta   90.00
_cell.angle_gamma   90.00
#
_symmetry.space_group_name_H-M   'P 1'
#
loop_
_entity.id
_entity.type
_entity.pdbx_description
1 polymer ?
#
loop_
_entity_poly.entity_id
_entity_poly.type
_entity_poly.pdbx_seq_one_letter_code
_entity_poly.pdbx_strand_id
1 'polypeptide(L)'
;MNLPLISHEIPHSLAEAEADGKYNINDYHFILLHRYIEDDSYRSIVDSLEKYTILDNSCFELGAALSNSLIAEYVDRIKPDVFVLPDVLGNYIETVDRTIKFLEEYPDLDSNSMAVIQGNSYEEFIDCYKEFDSLGGIGMIGIPFCFNWAWDLEPREHAMERVKLLKALEPHINKSRKHHLLGTWHIKEFSQYKDYDWIYSVDTSNPIAAGIEGDRYPIFHKPKIKFDEFVDYKLTDFNIGDIMYNVKVFKETVKR
;
A
#
# COMPACT_ATOMS: atom_id res chain seq x y z
N MET A 1 -0.15 20.64 -0.23
CA MET A 1 0.45 19.31 -0.49
C MET A 1 -0.29 18.75 -1.69
N ASN A 2 0.42 18.31 -2.75
CA ASN A 2 -0.25 17.70 -3.91
C ASN A 2 -0.65 16.27 -3.54
N LEU A 3 -1.94 16.01 -3.39
CA LEU A 3 -2.47 14.68 -3.10
C LEU A 3 -2.80 13.93 -4.38
N PRO A 4 -2.80 12.60 -4.34
CA PRO A 4 -2.36 11.76 -3.21
C PRO A 4 -0.84 11.73 -3.02
N LEU A 5 -0.39 11.39 -1.80
CA LEU A 5 1.00 11.04 -1.53
C LEU A 5 1.30 9.67 -2.14
N ILE A 6 2.52 9.47 -2.64
CA ILE A 6 2.89 8.26 -3.37
C ILE A 6 4.13 7.63 -2.74
N SER A 7 4.05 6.32 -2.49
CA SER A 7 5.20 5.46 -2.18
C SER A 7 5.37 4.40 -3.27
N HIS A 8 6.60 4.15 -3.65
CA HIS A 8 6.98 3.04 -4.52
C HIS A 8 7.80 2.04 -3.71
N GLU A 9 7.49 0.78 -3.87
CA GLU A 9 8.33 -0.31 -3.40
C GLU A 9 9.56 -0.38 -4.32
N ILE A 10 10.75 -0.10 -3.79
CA ILE A 10 11.98 0.06 -4.57
C ILE A 10 13.06 -0.93 -4.12
N PRO A 11 13.88 -1.48 -5.05
CA PRO A 11 15.02 -2.34 -4.68
C PRO A 11 16.01 -1.64 -3.76
N HIS A 12 16.77 -2.41 -2.97
CA HIS A 12 17.76 -1.89 -2.03
C HIS A 12 18.69 -0.84 -2.65
N SER A 13 19.28 -1.14 -3.82
CA SER A 13 20.20 -0.23 -4.49
C SER A 13 19.59 1.12 -4.87
N LEU A 14 18.27 1.17 -5.10
CA LEU A 14 17.55 2.40 -5.41
C LEU A 14 17.12 3.13 -4.13
N ALA A 15 16.80 2.39 -3.06
CA ALA A 15 16.49 2.94 -1.75
C ALA A 15 17.69 3.65 -1.13
N GLU A 16 18.89 3.06 -1.22
CA GLU A 16 20.15 3.70 -0.83
C GLU A 16 20.38 5.00 -1.60
N ALA A 17 20.19 4.97 -2.93
CA ALA A 17 20.36 6.16 -3.78
C ALA A 17 19.31 7.26 -3.48
N GLU A 18 18.10 6.89 -3.05
CA GLU A 18 17.09 7.85 -2.58
C GLU A 18 17.47 8.45 -1.22
N ALA A 19 17.96 7.62 -0.28
CA ALA A 19 18.44 8.07 1.02
C ALA A 19 19.61 9.06 0.89
N ASP A 20 20.50 8.84 -0.07
CA ASP A 20 21.61 9.74 -0.42
C ASP A 20 21.15 11.02 -1.17
N GLY A 21 19.86 11.17 -1.41
CA GLY A 21 19.30 12.34 -2.10
C GLY A 21 19.54 12.38 -3.61
N LYS A 22 20.04 11.29 -4.21
CA LYS A 22 20.28 11.18 -5.66
C LYS A 22 18.99 11.16 -6.48
N TYR A 23 17.94 10.55 -5.93
CA TYR A 23 16.61 10.48 -6.54
C TYR A 23 15.52 10.90 -5.55
N ASN A 24 14.42 11.44 -6.03
CA ASN A 24 13.22 11.75 -5.25
C ASN A 24 12.04 10.92 -5.79
N ILE A 25 11.99 9.66 -5.37
CA ILE A 25 11.03 8.68 -5.85
C ILE A 25 9.77 8.70 -5.01
N ASN A 26 9.93 8.72 -3.68
CA ASN A 26 8.85 8.55 -2.72
C ASN A 26 8.48 9.86 -2.01
N ASP A 27 7.17 10.11 -1.83
CA ASP A 27 6.67 11.18 -0.97
C ASP A 27 6.65 10.73 0.51
N TYR A 28 6.52 9.41 0.76
CA TYR A 28 6.58 8.72 2.05
C TYR A 28 7.07 7.28 1.81
N HIS A 29 7.37 6.52 2.88
CA HIS A 29 7.82 5.13 2.74
C HIS A 29 6.78 4.14 3.26
N PHE A 30 6.42 3.17 2.42
CA PHE A 30 5.61 2.00 2.79
C PHE A 30 6.56 0.85 3.13
N ILE A 31 6.53 0.40 4.39
CA ILE A 31 7.50 -0.53 4.97
C ILE A 31 6.85 -1.89 5.16
N LEU A 32 7.43 -2.95 4.61
CA LEU A 32 6.97 -4.32 4.80
C LEU A 32 7.58 -4.92 6.07
N LEU A 33 6.74 -5.22 7.06
CA LEU A 33 7.20 -5.67 8.38
C LEU A 33 7.99 -6.96 8.32
N HIS A 34 7.56 -7.96 7.54
CA HIS A 34 8.30 -9.22 7.42
C HIS A 34 9.72 -9.00 6.89
N ARG A 35 9.90 -8.10 5.92
CA ARG A 35 11.21 -7.74 5.40
C ARG A 35 12.08 -7.01 6.42
N TYR A 36 11.49 -6.11 7.18
CA TYR A 36 12.20 -5.44 8.27
C TYR A 36 12.72 -6.44 9.32
N ILE A 37 11.96 -7.52 9.57
CA ILE A 37 12.35 -8.57 10.52
C ILE A 37 13.47 -9.45 9.96
N GLU A 38 13.38 -9.86 8.70
CA GLU A 38 14.19 -10.93 8.12
C GLU A 38 15.44 -10.43 7.38
N ASP A 39 15.46 -9.17 6.94
CA ASP A 39 16.49 -8.61 6.07
C ASP A 39 17.22 -7.44 6.74
N ASP A 40 18.47 -7.68 7.16
CA ASP A 40 19.31 -6.69 7.82
C ASP A 40 19.63 -5.49 6.93
N SER A 41 19.75 -5.69 5.61
CA SER A 41 19.99 -4.59 4.66
C SER A 41 18.76 -3.71 4.53
N TYR A 42 17.59 -4.31 4.39
CA TYR A 42 16.32 -3.57 4.37
C TYR A 42 16.08 -2.81 5.67
N ARG A 43 16.33 -3.46 6.82
CA ARG A 43 16.24 -2.82 8.14
C ARG A 43 17.15 -1.61 8.26
N SER A 44 18.41 -1.73 7.85
CA SER A 44 19.37 -0.62 7.90
C SER A 44 18.91 0.58 7.06
N ILE A 45 18.32 0.32 5.90
CA ILE A 45 17.75 1.37 5.05
C ILE A 45 16.56 2.03 5.76
N VAL A 46 15.61 1.23 6.25
CA VAL A 46 14.41 1.74 6.95
C VAL A 46 14.79 2.59 8.17
N ASP A 47 15.76 2.13 8.97
CA ASP A 47 16.22 2.87 10.16
C ASP A 47 16.90 4.21 9.82
N SER A 48 17.31 4.42 8.56
CA SER A 48 17.88 5.68 8.06
C SER A 48 16.84 6.66 7.47
N LEU A 49 15.57 6.26 7.34
CA LEU A 49 14.54 7.07 6.71
C LEU A 49 14.08 8.20 7.64
N GLU A 50 13.99 9.41 7.08
CA GLU A 50 13.50 10.61 7.79
C GLU A 50 12.11 11.06 7.33
N LYS A 51 11.51 10.38 6.34
CA LYS A 51 10.19 10.72 5.80
C LYS A 51 9.08 10.01 6.57
N TYR A 52 7.86 10.52 6.40
CA TYR A 52 6.63 9.87 6.84
C TYR A 52 6.60 8.39 6.45
N THR A 53 6.20 7.53 7.37
CA THR A 53 6.24 6.07 7.19
C THR A 53 4.89 5.40 7.47
N ILE A 54 4.57 4.39 6.66
CA ILE A 54 3.45 3.47 6.90
C ILE A 54 4.05 2.06 7.02
N LEU A 55 3.84 1.40 8.17
CA LEU A 55 4.27 0.03 8.42
C LEU A 55 3.16 -0.94 8.05
N ASP A 56 3.40 -1.79 7.06
CA ASP A 56 2.47 -2.83 6.63
C ASP A 56 2.53 -4.06 7.53
N ASN A 57 1.40 -4.74 7.70
CA ASN A 57 1.29 -5.98 8.46
C ASN A 57 1.73 -7.24 7.68
N SER A 58 2.11 -7.07 6.41
CA SER A 58 2.57 -8.12 5.47
C SER A 58 1.54 -9.20 5.13
N CYS A 59 0.25 -8.92 5.33
CA CYS A 59 -0.82 -9.88 5.08
C CYS A 59 -0.85 -10.37 3.63
N PHE A 60 -0.65 -9.49 2.67
CA PHE A 60 -0.64 -9.86 1.24
C PHE A 60 0.56 -10.74 0.88
N GLU A 61 1.75 -10.40 1.37
CA GLU A 61 2.99 -11.12 1.03
C GLU A 61 3.01 -12.53 1.63
N LEU A 62 2.60 -12.65 2.89
CA LEU A 62 2.62 -13.91 3.65
C LEU A 62 1.31 -14.73 3.53
N GLY A 63 0.24 -14.15 2.98
CA GLY A 63 -1.09 -14.76 2.94
C GLY A 63 -1.88 -14.67 4.26
N ALA A 64 -1.26 -14.13 5.31
CA ALA A 64 -1.89 -13.84 6.59
C ALA A 64 -1.09 -12.74 7.31
N ALA A 65 -1.76 -11.87 8.05
CA ALA A 65 -1.08 -10.88 8.89
C ALA A 65 -0.23 -11.58 9.97
N LEU A 66 0.88 -10.95 10.33
CA LEU A 66 1.70 -11.38 11.46
C LEU A 66 0.90 -11.33 12.78
N SER A 67 1.41 -11.97 13.84
CA SER A 67 0.71 -11.99 15.13
C SER A 67 0.58 -10.59 15.72
N ASN A 68 -0.52 -10.34 16.48
CA ASN A 68 -0.75 -9.05 17.13
C ASN A 68 0.44 -8.60 17.99
N SER A 69 1.02 -9.54 18.77
CA SER A 69 2.17 -9.24 19.62
C SER A 69 3.41 -8.83 18.84
N LEU A 70 3.64 -9.44 17.68
CA LEU A 70 4.79 -9.11 16.84
C LEU A 70 4.58 -7.75 16.15
N ILE A 71 3.38 -7.49 15.64
CA ILE A 71 3.05 -6.17 15.08
C ILE A 71 3.24 -5.08 16.14
N ALA A 72 2.67 -5.26 17.34
CA ALA A 72 2.77 -4.28 18.43
C ALA A 72 4.22 -4.03 18.86
N GLU A 73 5.05 -5.09 19.00
CA GLU A 73 6.47 -4.99 19.32
C GLU A 73 7.22 -4.11 18.31
N TYR A 74 6.99 -4.35 17.02
CA TYR A 74 7.69 -3.61 15.99
C TYR A 74 7.13 -2.21 15.76
N VAL A 75 5.84 -1.96 16.00
CA VAL A 75 5.28 -0.61 16.03
C VAL A 75 5.95 0.23 17.13
N ASP A 76 6.11 -0.32 18.34
CA ASP A 76 6.82 0.38 19.44
C ASP A 76 8.31 0.60 19.14
N ARG A 77 8.95 -0.34 18.45
CA ARG A 77 10.36 -0.26 18.05
C ARG A 77 10.62 0.73 16.92
N ILE A 78 9.83 0.67 15.84
CA ILE A 78 10.01 1.47 14.62
C ILE A 78 9.41 2.86 14.79
N LYS A 79 8.30 2.96 15.54
CA LYS A 79 7.49 4.17 15.72
C LYS A 79 7.07 4.80 14.39
N PRO A 80 6.42 4.01 13.50
CA PRO A 80 5.95 4.54 12.23
C PRO A 80 4.86 5.60 12.46
N ASP A 81 4.69 6.51 11.51
CA ASP A 81 3.58 7.48 11.58
C ASP A 81 2.21 6.81 11.51
N VAL A 82 2.12 5.70 10.75
CA VAL A 82 0.94 4.84 10.64
C VAL A 82 1.37 3.38 10.57
N PHE A 83 0.59 2.49 11.17
CA PHE A 83 0.74 1.04 10.98
C PHE A 83 -0.57 0.40 10.54
N VAL A 84 -0.47 -0.70 9.79
CA VAL A 84 -1.62 -1.46 9.31
C VAL A 84 -2.05 -2.45 10.38
N LEU A 85 -3.33 -2.39 10.78
CA LEU A 85 -3.97 -3.31 11.71
C LEU A 85 -4.10 -4.71 11.07
N PRO A 86 -4.14 -5.79 11.87
CA PRO A 86 -4.30 -7.14 11.34
C PRO A 86 -5.61 -7.31 10.57
N ASP A 87 -5.51 -7.73 9.32
CA ASP A 87 -6.65 -8.06 8.47
C ASP A 87 -6.63 -9.50 7.97
N VAL A 88 -7.69 -9.94 7.35
CA VAL A 88 -7.85 -11.28 6.75
C VAL A 88 -8.38 -11.14 5.35
N LEU A 89 -7.56 -11.51 4.36
CA LEU A 89 -7.88 -11.35 2.95
C LEU A 89 -9.25 -11.94 2.61
N GLY A 90 -10.14 -11.10 2.09
CA GLY A 90 -11.49 -11.47 1.67
C GLY A 90 -12.45 -11.86 2.80
N ASN A 91 -12.13 -11.61 4.06
CA ASN A 91 -12.98 -11.98 5.20
C ASN A 91 -13.31 -10.76 6.06
N TYR A 92 -14.46 -10.14 5.77
CA TYR A 92 -14.94 -8.94 6.46
C TYR A 92 -15.07 -9.16 7.97
N ILE A 93 -15.80 -10.20 8.38
CA ILE A 93 -16.13 -10.44 9.80
C ILE A 93 -14.86 -10.65 10.62
N GLU A 94 -13.98 -11.55 10.16
CA GLU A 94 -12.76 -11.85 10.88
C GLU A 94 -11.80 -10.63 10.91
N THR A 95 -11.79 -9.81 9.86
CA THR A 95 -10.99 -8.58 9.81
C THR A 95 -11.46 -7.58 10.86
N VAL A 96 -12.76 -7.35 10.99
CA VAL A 96 -13.33 -6.46 12.03
C VAL A 96 -13.02 -6.99 13.43
N ASP A 97 -13.24 -8.28 13.67
CA ASP A 97 -12.96 -8.91 14.97
C ASP A 97 -11.48 -8.79 15.37
N ARG A 98 -10.56 -9.04 14.45
CA ARG A 98 -9.11 -8.91 14.70
C ARG A 98 -8.70 -7.46 14.96
N THR A 99 -9.26 -6.53 14.20
CA THR A 99 -9.02 -5.10 14.40
C THR A 99 -9.45 -4.66 15.80
N ILE A 100 -10.69 -4.98 16.21
CA ILE A 100 -11.19 -4.64 17.56
C ILE A 100 -10.31 -5.26 18.64
N LYS A 101 -10.01 -6.55 18.52
CA LYS A 101 -9.16 -7.26 19.48
C LYS A 101 -7.76 -6.62 19.58
N PHE A 102 -7.15 -6.23 18.47
CA PHE A 102 -5.85 -5.57 18.50
C PHE A 102 -5.91 -4.23 19.23
N LEU A 103 -6.91 -3.40 18.95
CA LEU A 103 -7.09 -2.09 19.60
C LEU A 103 -7.36 -2.23 21.10
N GLU A 104 -8.05 -3.29 21.54
CA GLU A 104 -8.27 -3.60 22.95
C GLU A 104 -7.01 -4.11 23.66
N GLU A 105 -6.20 -4.94 22.98
CA GLU A 105 -4.97 -5.52 23.53
C GLU A 105 -3.83 -4.48 23.62
N TYR A 106 -3.80 -3.50 22.70
CA TYR A 106 -2.70 -2.52 22.56
C TYR A 106 -3.20 -1.07 22.42
N PRO A 107 -3.92 -0.55 23.44
CA PRO A 107 -4.56 0.77 23.37
C PRO A 107 -3.58 1.96 23.40
N ASP A 108 -2.36 1.74 23.89
CA ASP A 108 -1.38 2.80 24.19
C ASP A 108 -0.26 2.91 23.14
N LEU A 109 -0.41 2.31 21.95
CA LEU A 109 0.59 2.45 20.89
C LEU A 109 0.66 3.90 20.37
N ASP A 110 1.86 4.48 20.41
CA ASP A 110 2.13 5.87 20.00
C ASP A 110 2.30 6.01 18.47
N SER A 111 1.38 5.44 17.72
CA SER A 111 1.31 5.53 16.26
C SER A 111 -0.14 5.51 15.80
N ASN A 112 -0.44 6.21 14.70
CA ASN A 112 -1.78 6.10 14.13
C ASN A 112 -1.98 4.72 13.51
N SER A 113 -3.21 4.22 13.55
CA SER A 113 -3.56 2.95 12.93
C SER A 113 -4.28 3.11 11.59
N MET A 114 -4.10 2.15 10.68
CA MET A 114 -4.84 2.01 9.44
C MET A 114 -5.56 0.66 9.44
N ALA A 115 -6.89 0.66 9.33
CA ALA A 115 -7.67 -0.55 9.12
C ALA A 115 -7.90 -0.77 7.62
N VAL A 116 -7.64 -1.98 7.12
CA VAL A 116 -7.86 -2.34 5.71
C VAL A 116 -9.21 -3.02 5.56
N ILE A 117 -10.09 -2.44 4.75
CA ILE A 117 -11.39 -3.06 4.48
C ILE A 117 -11.23 -4.37 3.69
N GLN A 118 -12.02 -5.36 4.04
CA GLN A 118 -12.00 -6.68 3.42
C GLN A 118 -13.43 -7.17 3.15
N GLY A 119 -13.58 -8.06 2.17
CA GLY A 119 -14.89 -8.65 1.83
C GLY A 119 -14.82 -9.52 0.58
N ASN A 120 -15.92 -10.25 0.30
CA ASN A 120 -16.12 -11.07 -0.90
C ASN A 120 -17.19 -10.51 -1.83
N SER A 121 -17.73 -9.32 -1.53
CA SER A 121 -18.64 -8.57 -2.40
C SER A 121 -18.49 -7.07 -2.14
N TYR A 122 -19.01 -6.23 -3.04
CA TYR A 122 -18.99 -4.78 -2.80
C TYR A 122 -19.78 -4.39 -1.55
N GLU A 123 -20.86 -5.08 -1.25
CA GLU A 123 -21.69 -4.88 -0.06
C GLU A 123 -20.86 -5.15 1.21
N GLU A 124 -20.13 -6.25 1.27
CA GLU A 124 -19.27 -6.58 2.41
C GLU A 124 -18.15 -5.54 2.60
N PHE A 125 -17.54 -5.06 1.51
CA PHE A 125 -16.54 -3.97 1.59
C PHE A 125 -17.17 -2.67 2.13
N ILE A 126 -18.39 -2.32 1.70
CA ILE A 126 -19.11 -1.14 2.20
C ILE A 126 -19.45 -1.31 3.67
N ASP A 127 -19.90 -2.47 4.09
CA ASP A 127 -20.24 -2.73 5.49
C ASP A 127 -18.99 -2.73 6.38
N CYS A 128 -17.89 -3.35 5.93
CA CYS A 128 -16.58 -3.26 6.60
C CYS A 128 -16.11 -1.79 6.74
N TYR A 129 -16.28 -0.99 5.69
CA TYR A 129 -15.96 0.44 5.72
C TYR A 129 -16.76 1.19 6.80
N LYS A 130 -18.09 0.97 6.87
CA LYS A 130 -18.96 1.61 7.85
C LYS A 130 -18.61 1.23 9.28
N GLU A 131 -18.30 -0.05 9.52
CA GLU A 131 -17.81 -0.52 10.82
C GLU A 131 -16.55 0.25 11.22
N PHE A 132 -15.54 0.27 10.37
CA PHE A 132 -14.29 0.98 10.65
C PHE A 132 -14.46 2.49 10.77
N ASP A 133 -15.36 3.11 9.99
CA ASP A 133 -15.65 4.54 10.13
C ASP A 133 -16.30 4.87 11.46
N SER A 134 -17.06 3.93 12.04
CA SER A 134 -17.72 4.08 13.35
C SER A 134 -16.79 3.80 14.54
N LEU A 135 -15.69 3.02 14.34
CA LEU A 135 -14.76 2.66 15.41
C LEU A 135 -13.83 3.84 15.76
N GLY A 136 -13.60 4.01 17.08
CA GLY A 136 -12.53 4.86 17.59
C GLY A 136 -11.15 4.20 17.39
N GLY A 137 -10.08 5.01 17.50
CA GLY A 137 -8.70 4.49 17.43
C GLY A 137 -8.18 4.19 16.01
N ILE A 138 -8.99 4.38 14.96
CA ILE A 138 -8.58 4.22 13.56
C ILE A 138 -8.33 5.59 12.94
N GLY A 139 -7.09 5.87 12.55
CA GLY A 139 -6.69 7.14 11.93
C GLY A 139 -6.82 7.17 10.40
N MET A 140 -6.76 5.99 9.75
CA MET A 140 -6.79 5.85 8.29
C MET A 140 -7.57 4.60 7.89
N ILE A 141 -8.23 4.62 6.73
CA ILE A 141 -8.86 3.44 6.14
C ILE A 141 -8.13 3.07 4.85
N GLY A 142 -7.67 1.83 4.78
CA GLY A 142 -7.02 1.23 3.63
C GLY A 142 -8.03 0.52 2.71
N ILE A 143 -7.85 0.68 1.39
CA ILE A 143 -8.67 0.01 0.37
C ILE A 143 -7.73 -0.89 -0.45
N PRO A 144 -7.89 -2.22 -0.38
CA PRO A 144 -6.98 -3.15 -1.02
C PRO A 144 -7.17 -3.18 -2.54
N PHE A 145 -6.19 -3.74 -3.25
CA PHE A 145 -6.28 -3.98 -4.70
C PHE A 145 -6.77 -5.39 -5.04
N CYS A 146 -6.74 -6.33 -4.08
CA CYS A 146 -7.03 -7.74 -4.32
C CYS A 146 -8.48 -8.08 -3.95
N PHE A 147 -9.11 -8.83 -4.83
CA PHE A 147 -10.48 -9.28 -4.70
C PHE A 147 -10.54 -10.77 -5.05
N ASN A 148 -11.06 -11.61 -4.16
CA ASN A 148 -11.09 -13.06 -4.36
C ASN A 148 -11.80 -13.50 -5.66
N TRP A 149 -12.84 -12.76 -6.06
CA TRP A 149 -13.57 -13.04 -7.30
C TRP A 149 -12.88 -12.58 -8.57
N ALA A 150 -11.78 -11.84 -8.47
CA ALA A 150 -11.12 -11.22 -9.62
C ALA A 150 -9.83 -11.91 -10.04
N TRP A 151 -9.36 -12.92 -9.30
CA TRP A 151 -8.07 -13.56 -9.57
C TRP A 151 -7.98 -14.25 -10.94
N ASP A 152 -9.11 -14.75 -11.46
CA ASP A 152 -9.19 -15.40 -12.77
C ASP A 152 -9.42 -14.40 -13.91
N LEU A 153 -9.55 -13.12 -13.62
CA LEU A 153 -9.73 -12.07 -14.63
C LEU A 153 -8.40 -11.67 -15.27
N GLU A 154 -8.49 -11.16 -16.50
CA GLU A 154 -7.34 -10.49 -17.11
C GLU A 154 -6.86 -9.32 -16.25
N PRO A 155 -5.54 -9.02 -16.22
CA PRO A 155 -4.97 -7.99 -15.33
C PRO A 155 -5.69 -6.63 -15.36
N ARG A 156 -6.10 -6.20 -16.55
CA ARG A 156 -6.86 -4.96 -16.71
C ARG A 156 -8.24 -5.02 -16.06
N GLU A 157 -8.92 -6.14 -16.19
CA GLU A 157 -10.28 -6.32 -15.66
C GLU A 157 -10.22 -6.40 -14.14
N HIS A 158 -9.26 -7.15 -13.60
CA HIS A 158 -8.99 -7.19 -12.17
C HIS A 158 -8.74 -5.78 -11.60
N ALA A 159 -7.83 -5.01 -12.20
CA ALA A 159 -7.54 -3.65 -11.74
C ALA A 159 -8.78 -2.74 -11.76
N MET A 160 -9.70 -2.93 -12.72
CA MET A 160 -10.94 -2.17 -12.78
C MET A 160 -11.97 -2.55 -11.72
N GLU A 161 -11.81 -3.69 -11.02
CA GLU A 161 -12.67 -4.04 -9.88
C GLU A 161 -12.51 -3.03 -8.75
N ARG A 162 -11.28 -2.55 -8.45
CA ARG A 162 -11.12 -1.49 -7.45
C ARG A 162 -11.77 -0.17 -7.89
N VAL A 163 -11.72 0.19 -9.16
CA VAL A 163 -12.44 1.38 -9.65
C VAL A 163 -13.96 1.25 -9.43
N LYS A 164 -14.52 0.06 -9.63
CA LYS A 164 -15.95 -0.20 -9.33
C LYS A 164 -16.21 -0.09 -7.83
N LEU A 165 -15.33 -0.63 -6.99
CA LEU A 165 -15.43 -0.50 -5.53
C LEU A 165 -15.34 0.97 -5.10
N LEU A 166 -14.40 1.76 -5.63
CA LEU A 166 -14.29 3.19 -5.29
C LEU A 166 -15.59 3.95 -5.61
N LYS A 167 -16.22 3.65 -6.76
CA LYS A 167 -17.53 4.23 -7.11
C LYS A 167 -18.64 3.79 -6.17
N ALA A 168 -18.64 2.53 -5.73
CA ALA A 168 -19.63 2.02 -4.78
C ALA A 168 -19.43 2.59 -3.37
N LEU A 169 -18.20 2.84 -2.95
CA LEU A 169 -17.85 3.44 -1.67
C LEU A 169 -18.12 4.95 -1.61
N GLU A 170 -18.04 5.66 -2.72
CA GLU A 170 -18.08 7.14 -2.76
C GLU A 170 -19.24 7.77 -1.99
N PRO A 171 -20.51 7.24 -2.05
CA PRO A 171 -21.61 7.77 -1.26
C PRO A 171 -21.45 7.61 0.26
N HIS A 172 -20.55 6.74 0.70
CA HIS A 172 -20.33 6.38 2.10
C HIS A 172 -19.05 7.00 2.68
N ILE A 173 -18.20 7.58 1.83
CA ILE A 173 -16.89 8.10 2.23
C ILE A 173 -17.01 9.27 3.22
N ASN A 174 -16.39 9.08 4.37
CA ASN A 174 -16.16 10.14 5.34
C ASN A 174 -14.90 10.94 4.96
N LYS A 175 -15.08 12.07 4.26
CA LYS A 175 -13.97 12.91 3.78
C LYS A 175 -13.10 13.52 4.90
N SER A 176 -13.50 13.42 6.16
CA SER A 176 -12.66 13.84 7.28
C SER A 176 -11.59 12.81 7.67
N ARG A 177 -11.73 11.57 7.20
CA ARG A 177 -10.73 10.50 7.36
C ARG A 177 -9.73 10.48 6.21
N LYS A 178 -8.53 10.02 6.49
CA LYS A 178 -7.54 9.70 5.46
C LYS A 178 -7.85 8.34 4.85
N HIS A 179 -7.72 8.23 3.54
CA HIS A 179 -7.92 6.96 2.81
C HIS A 179 -6.67 6.63 2.02
N HIS A 180 -6.23 5.39 2.14
CA HIS A 180 -5.06 4.86 1.47
C HIS A 180 -5.45 3.76 0.49
N LEU A 181 -4.91 3.78 -0.73
CA LEU A 181 -5.09 2.69 -1.70
C LEU A 181 -3.87 1.80 -1.69
N LEU A 182 -4.00 0.57 -1.14
CA LEU A 182 -2.93 -0.40 -1.10
C LEU A 182 -2.70 -1.02 -2.48
N GLY A 183 -1.45 -1.03 -2.90
CA GLY A 183 -1.00 -1.75 -4.09
C GLY A 183 -1.69 -1.36 -5.40
N THR A 184 -1.21 -0.36 -6.09
CA THR A 184 -1.72 0.03 -7.42
C THR A 184 -0.88 -0.59 -8.52
N TRP A 185 -1.49 -1.09 -9.60
CA TRP A 185 -0.70 -1.83 -10.60
C TRP A 185 -1.06 -1.62 -12.07
N HIS A 186 -2.18 -1.01 -12.43
CA HIS A 186 -2.57 -0.87 -13.84
C HIS A 186 -2.93 0.57 -14.21
N ILE A 187 -2.43 1.05 -15.35
CA ILE A 187 -2.63 2.44 -15.80
C ILE A 187 -4.11 2.83 -15.95
N LYS A 188 -4.98 1.90 -16.36
CA LYS A 188 -6.42 2.15 -16.47
C LYS A 188 -7.10 2.39 -15.13
N GLU A 189 -6.54 1.82 -14.07
CA GLU A 189 -6.98 2.03 -12.71
C GLU A 189 -6.50 3.38 -12.20
N PHE A 190 -5.17 3.58 -12.12
CA PHE A 190 -4.63 4.78 -11.48
C PHE A 190 -4.89 6.08 -12.28
N SER A 191 -5.21 6.00 -13.56
CA SER A 191 -5.68 7.17 -14.33
C SER A 191 -7.03 7.73 -13.85
N GLN A 192 -7.78 6.98 -13.02
CA GLN A 192 -9.06 7.40 -12.46
C GLN A 192 -8.94 8.06 -11.08
N TYR A 193 -7.78 7.95 -10.42
CA TYR A 193 -7.63 8.40 -9.02
C TYR A 193 -7.79 9.91 -8.84
N LYS A 194 -7.46 10.69 -9.87
CA LYS A 194 -7.68 12.15 -9.87
C LYS A 194 -9.14 12.56 -9.71
N ASP A 195 -10.09 11.65 -9.99
CA ASP A 195 -11.52 11.90 -9.88
C ASP A 195 -12.02 11.77 -8.42
N TYR A 196 -11.18 11.22 -7.50
CA TYR A 196 -11.50 11.00 -6.10
C TYR A 196 -10.68 11.94 -5.18
N ASP A 197 -11.29 13.05 -4.76
CA ASP A 197 -10.62 14.09 -3.95
C ASP A 197 -10.31 13.67 -2.51
N TRP A 198 -10.86 12.56 -2.07
CA TRP A 198 -10.72 11.98 -0.74
C TRP A 198 -9.54 10.99 -0.60
N ILE A 199 -8.90 10.55 -1.69
CA ILE A 199 -7.70 9.71 -1.63
C ILE A 199 -6.54 10.52 -1.07
N TYR A 200 -5.98 10.05 0.06
CA TYR A 200 -4.86 10.69 0.74
C TYR A 200 -3.51 10.17 0.27
N SER A 201 -3.36 8.83 0.11
CA SER A 201 -2.09 8.20 -0.29
C SER A 201 -2.31 6.91 -1.06
N VAL A 202 -1.28 6.51 -1.81
CA VAL A 202 -1.23 5.26 -2.57
C VAL A 202 0.17 4.67 -2.48
N ASP A 203 0.29 3.34 -2.49
CA ASP A 203 1.56 2.64 -2.71
C ASP A 203 1.52 1.84 -4.01
N THR A 204 2.68 1.52 -4.54
CA THR A 204 2.81 0.73 -5.77
C THR A 204 4.23 0.20 -6.00
N SER A 205 4.33 -1.05 -6.47
CA SER A 205 5.55 -1.60 -7.06
C SER A 205 5.60 -1.44 -8.59
N ASN A 206 4.48 -1.13 -9.23
CA ASN A 206 4.29 -1.28 -10.66
C ASN A 206 5.24 -0.45 -11.54
N PRO A 207 5.50 0.86 -11.29
CA PRO A 207 6.45 1.63 -12.07
C PRO A 207 7.87 1.06 -12.02
N ILE A 208 8.24 0.49 -10.89
CA ILE A 208 9.55 -0.10 -10.64
C ILE A 208 9.68 -1.42 -11.39
N ALA A 209 8.72 -2.33 -11.18
CA ALA A 209 8.67 -3.62 -11.86
C ALA A 209 8.67 -3.47 -13.38
N ALA A 210 7.87 -2.54 -13.93
CA ALA A 210 7.86 -2.24 -15.35
C ALA A 210 9.23 -1.78 -15.86
N GLY A 211 9.90 -0.87 -15.14
CA GLY A 211 11.21 -0.38 -15.54
C GLY A 211 12.32 -1.44 -15.43
N ILE A 212 12.24 -2.36 -14.46
CA ILE A 212 13.14 -3.51 -14.34
C ILE A 212 13.01 -4.42 -15.56
N GLU A 213 11.79 -4.64 -16.04
CA GLU A 213 11.50 -5.44 -17.24
C GLU A 213 11.85 -4.71 -18.55
N GLY A 214 12.25 -3.44 -18.51
CA GLY A 214 12.56 -2.62 -19.67
C GLY A 214 11.31 -2.07 -20.37
N ASP A 215 10.17 -2.10 -19.70
CA ASP A 215 8.91 -1.58 -20.22
C ASP A 215 8.67 -0.12 -19.76
N ARG A 216 8.15 0.70 -20.66
CA ARG A 216 7.67 2.06 -20.37
C ARG A 216 6.17 2.15 -20.47
N TYR A 217 5.56 2.92 -19.59
CA TYR A 217 4.14 3.21 -19.70
C TYR A 217 3.80 3.86 -21.05
N PRO A 218 2.63 3.53 -21.65
CA PRO A 218 1.54 2.70 -21.11
C PRO A 218 1.57 1.20 -21.48
N ILE A 219 2.69 0.64 -21.86
CA ILE A 219 2.80 -0.68 -22.50
C ILE A 219 2.74 -1.83 -21.48
N PHE A 220 3.13 -1.57 -20.21
CA PHE A 220 3.19 -2.61 -19.20
C PHE A 220 1.81 -3.09 -18.76
N HIS A 221 1.54 -4.40 -18.91
CA HIS A 221 0.24 -5.04 -18.64
C HIS A 221 0.38 -6.38 -17.91
N LYS A 222 1.51 -6.63 -17.24
CA LYS A 222 1.73 -7.87 -16.48
C LYS A 222 0.90 -7.87 -15.19
N PRO A 223 0.62 -9.06 -14.62
CA PRO A 223 0.08 -9.18 -13.26
C PRO A 223 0.95 -8.44 -12.24
N LYS A 224 0.37 -8.12 -11.07
CA LYS A 224 1.15 -7.52 -9.99
C LYS A 224 2.28 -8.47 -9.60
N ILE A 225 3.51 -7.94 -9.56
CA ILE A 225 4.70 -8.65 -9.09
C ILE A 225 4.89 -8.29 -7.62
N LYS A 226 5.11 -9.31 -6.77
CA LYS A 226 5.40 -9.09 -5.36
C LYS A 226 6.77 -8.41 -5.20
N PHE A 227 6.91 -7.58 -4.18
CA PHE A 227 8.16 -6.88 -3.89
C PHE A 227 9.34 -7.84 -3.69
N ASP A 228 9.11 -8.97 -3.03
CA ASP A 228 10.10 -10.01 -2.77
C ASP A 228 10.77 -10.57 -4.04
N GLU A 229 10.11 -10.45 -5.19
CA GLU A 229 10.66 -10.94 -6.46
C GLU A 229 11.74 -10.01 -7.05
N PHE A 230 11.83 -8.76 -6.59
CA PHE A 230 12.76 -7.78 -7.15
C PHE A 230 13.55 -6.94 -6.13
N VAL A 231 13.35 -7.14 -4.83
CA VAL A 231 13.99 -6.36 -3.76
C VAL A 231 15.52 -6.33 -3.88
N ASP A 232 16.13 -7.46 -4.24
CA ASP A 232 17.57 -7.62 -4.42
C ASP A 232 18.06 -7.40 -5.86
N TYR A 233 17.18 -6.91 -6.75
CA TYR A 233 17.53 -6.75 -8.15
C TYR A 233 18.65 -5.72 -8.34
N LYS A 234 19.70 -6.11 -9.05
CA LYS A 234 20.82 -5.22 -9.39
C LYS A 234 20.49 -4.39 -10.61
N LEU A 235 20.23 -3.12 -10.39
CA LEU A 235 19.86 -2.18 -11.44
C LEU A 235 21.04 -1.81 -12.33
N THR A 236 20.76 -1.66 -13.61
CA THR A 236 21.63 -1.05 -14.61
C THR A 236 21.20 0.39 -14.87
N ASP A 237 22.06 1.22 -15.49
CA ASP A 237 21.67 2.59 -15.87
C ASP A 237 20.45 2.61 -16.81
N PHE A 238 20.28 1.57 -17.63
CA PHE A 238 19.12 1.42 -18.50
C PHE A 238 17.83 1.22 -17.69
N ASN A 239 17.83 0.26 -16.75
CA ASN A 239 16.66 0.03 -15.89
C ASN A 239 16.29 1.29 -15.10
N ILE A 240 17.29 2.00 -14.54
CA ILE A 240 17.06 3.25 -13.81
C ILE A 240 16.35 4.29 -14.69
N GLY A 241 16.77 4.43 -15.94
CA GLY A 241 16.13 5.35 -16.90
C GLY A 241 14.65 5.03 -17.14
N ASP A 242 14.31 3.76 -17.29
CA ASP A 242 12.93 3.31 -17.52
C ASP A 242 12.10 3.41 -16.23
N ILE A 243 12.67 3.06 -15.08
CA ILE A 243 12.04 3.24 -13.76
C ILE A 243 11.68 4.72 -13.55
N MET A 244 12.65 5.63 -13.70
CA MET A 244 12.42 7.07 -13.45
C MET A 244 11.39 7.66 -14.42
N TYR A 245 11.36 7.19 -15.66
CA TYR A 245 10.31 7.55 -16.62
C TYR A 245 8.93 7.10 -16.13
N ASN A 246 8.80 5.84 -15.70
CA ASN A 246 7.53 5.28 -15.23
C ASN A 246 7.05 5.94 -13.94
N VAL A 247 7.95 6.18 -12.98
CA VAL A 247 7.67 6.93 -11.74
C VAL A 247 7.12 8.32 -12.05
N LYS A 248 7.75 9.03 -13.00
CA LYS A 248 7.28 10.35 -13.44
C LYS A 248 5.87 10.27 -14.02
N VAL A 249 5.65 9.35 -14.97
CA VAL A 249 4.33 9.18 -15.62
C VAL A 249 3.26 8.80 -14.60
N PHE A 250 3.58 7.91 -13.63
CA PHE A 250 2.66 7.55 -12.57
C PHE A 250 2.28 8.77 -11.71
N LYS A 251 3.28 9.51 -11.22
CA LYS A 251 3.06 10.71 -10.40
C LYS A 251 2.23 11.77 -11.14
N GLU A 252 2.53 12.04 -12.41
CA GLU A 252 1.79 13.00 -13.23
C GLU A 252 0.34 12.56 -13.53
N THR A 253 0.10 11.23 -13.57
CA THR A 253 -1.24 10.69 -13.83
C THR A 253 -2.12 10.70 -12.60
N VAL A 254 -1.55 10.43 -11.43
CA VAL A 254 -2.26 10.23 -10.16
C VAL A 254 -2.47 11.55 -9.40
N LYS A 255 -1.47 12.47 -9.42
CA LYS A 255 -1.54 13.75 -8.69
C LYS A 255 -2.48 14.74 -9.36
N ARG A 256 -3.16 15.52 -8.53
CA ARG A 256 -4.08 16.62 -8.91
C ARG A 256 -3.37 17.96 -8.86
#